data_fb0a58fcf4da5d4f25affd8f36e724ac
#
_entry.id   fb0a58fcf4da5d4f25affd8f36e724ac
#
_cell.length_a   1.000
_cell.length_b   1.000
_cell.length_c   1.000
_cell.angle_alpha   90.00
_cell.angle_beta   90.00
_cell.angle_gamma   90.00
#
_symmetry.space_group_name_H-M   'P 1'
#
loop_
_entity.id
_entity.type
_entity.pdbx_description
1 polymer ?
#
loop_
_entity_poly.entity_id
_entity_poly.type
_entity_poly.pdbx_seq_one_letter_code
_entity_poly.pdbx_strand_id
1 'polypeptide(L)'
;MDSKQYPVTHTEAEWRKLLTPEQFRIMRAHGTEPPGSCALNHEKRAGAFFCAGCGQRLFASKQKFESGTGWPSFNDPVGGAVETSTDRSHGMVRTEVHCSRCGSHLGHVFEDGPPPTHLRYCINGVAMNFKPD
;
A
#
# COMPACT_ATOMS: atom_id res chain seq x y z
N MET A 1 -10.18 -0.93 22.44
CA MET A 1 -9.55 -1.77 21.45
C MET A 1 -10.36 -1.82 20.18
N ASP A 2 -9.72 -1.68 19.09
CA ASP A 2 -10.39 -1.75 17.81
C ASP A 2 -10.66 -3.21 17.46
N SER A 3 -11.90 -3.51 17.13
CA SER A 3 -12.31 -4.86 16.76
C SER A 3 -12.84 -4.91 15.33
N LYS A 4 -12.35 -3.99 14.49
CA LYS A 4 -12.81 -3.96 13.11
C LYS A 4 -12.58 -5.30 12.42
N GLN A 5 -13.63 -5.78 11.76
CA GLN A 5 -13.59 -7.00 10.97
C GLN A 5 -13.39 -6.63 9.51
N TYR A 6 -12.48 -7.33 8.85
CA TYR A 6 -12.25 -7.18 7.42
C TYR A 6 -12.90 -8.35 6.67
N PRO A 7 -13.35 -8.12 5.42
CA PRO A 7 -13.93 -9.22 4.62
C PRO A 7 -12.99 -10.40 4.43
N VAL A 8 -11.68 -10.16 4.39
CA VAL A 8 -10.68 -11.20 4.27
C VAL A 8 -9.81 -11.19 5.53
N THR A 9 -9.82 -12.30 6.26
CA THR A 9 -9.02 -12.45 7.48
C THR A 9 -8.30 -13.78 7.46
N HIS A 10 -7.10 -13.79 8.07
CA HIS A 10 -6.28 -14.99 8.21
C HIS A 10 -5.59 -14.94 9.55
N THR A 11 -5.21 -16.12 10.07
CA THR A 11 -4.34 -16.19 11.24
C THR A 11 -2.93 -15.77 10.85
N GLU A 12 -2.09 -15.49 11.85
CA GLU A 12 -0.69 -15.15 11.58
C GLU A 12 0.00 -16.28 10.82
N ALA A 13 -0.26 -17.52 11.20
CA ALA A 13 0.34 -18.67 10.51
C ALA A 13 -0.08 -18.74 9.04
N GLU A 14 -1.35 -18.43 8.75
CA GLU A 14 -1.84 -18.40 7.37
C GLU A 14 -1.19 -17.29 6.57
N TRP A 15 -1.06 -16.09 7.17
CA TRP A 15 -0.38 -14.99 6.50
C TRP A 15 1.07 -15.32 6.17
N ARG A 16 1.77 -16.02 7.08
CA ARG A 16 3.15 -16.41 6.84
C ARG A 16 3.29 -17.41 5.69
N LYS A 17 2.25 -18.17 5.39
CA LYS A 17 2.24 -19.08 4.24
C LYS A 17 1.92 -18.34 2.94
N LEU A 18 1.04 -17.34 3.00
CA LEU A 18 0.59 -16.61 1.81
C LEU A 18 1.59 -15.58 1.34
N LEU A 19 2.36 -15.00 2.25
CA LEU A 19 3.27 -13.89 1.96
C LEU A 19 4.71 -14.35 2.11
N THR A 20 5.62 -13.70 1.36
CA THR A 20 7.04 -13.87 1.62
C THR A 20 7.38 -13.26 2.98
N PRO A 21 8.53 -13.63 3.58
CA PRO A 21 8.92 -13.01 4.85
C PRO A 21 8.98 -11.47 4.79
N GLU A 22 9.45 -10.91 3.69
CA GLU A 22 9.50 -9.46 3.54
C GLU A 22 8.09 -8.86 3.43
N GLN A 23 7.21 -9.49 2.65
CA GLN A 23 5.82 -9.04 2.57
C GLN A 23 5.14 -9.10 3.93
N PHE A 24 5.34 -10.17 4.68
CA PHE A 24 4.76 -10.30 6.01
C PHE A 24 5.24 -9.18 6.93
N ARG A 25 6.55 -8.93 6.94
CA ARG A 25 7.13 -7.88 7.78
C ARG A 25 6.51 -6.52 7.50
N ILE A 26 6.26 -6.22 6.23
CA ILE A 26 5.70 -4.94 5.82
C ILE A 26 4.19 -4.90 6.02
N MET A 27 3.48 -5.90 5.52
CA MET A 27 2.02 -5.86 5.45
C MET A 27 1.32 -6.22 6.74
N ARG A 28 1.92 -7.10 7.55
CA ARG A 28 1.29 -7.56 8.80
C ARG A 28 2.04 -7.11 10.04
N ALA A 29 3.26 -6.64 9.91
CA ALA A 29 4.07 -6.16 11.04
C ALA A 29 4.45 -4.67 10.88
N HIS A 30 3.79 -3.94 10.00
CA HIS A 30 3.93 -2.49 9.80
C HIS A 30 5.36 -2.06 9.47
N GLY A 31 6.07 -2.88 8.70
CA GLY A 31 7.40 -2.52 8.23
C GLY A 31 7.35 -1.58 7.03
N THR A 32 8.53 -1.18 6.56
CA THR A 32 8.69 -0.32 5.39
C THR A 32 9.84 -0.86 4.57
N GLU A 33 9.65 -0.94 3.25
CA GLU A 33 10.75 -1.34 2.36
C GLU A 33 11.76 -0.19 2.23
N PRO A 34 13.04 -0.48 1.99
CA PRO A 34 14.01 0.58 1.72
C PRO A 34 13.66 1.34 0.44
N PRO A 35 13.92 2.65 0.38
CA PRO A 35 13.63 3.42 -0.84
C PRO A 35 14.40 2.85 -2.02
N GLY A 36 13.74 2.77 -3.18
CA GLY A 36 14.35 2.27 -4.40
C GLY A 36 14.53 0.76 -4.45
N SER A 37 14.04 0.02 -3.47
CA SER A 37 14.26 -1.42 -3.37
C SER A 37 13.32 -2.25 -4.24
N CYS A 38 12.20 -1.68 -4.68
CA CYS A 38 11.20 -2.42 -5.45
C CYS A 38 11.12 -1.91 -6.89
N ALA A 39 11.17 -2.83 -7.86
CA ALA A 39 11.08 -2.49 -9.27
C ALA A 39 9.78 -1.78 -9.63
N LEU A 40 8.69 -2.01 -8.87
CA LEU A 40 7.41 -1.33 -9.13
C LEU A 40 7.48 0.18 -8.97
N ASN A 41 8.49 0.70 -8.28
CA ASN A 41 8.71 2.14 -8.21
C ASN A 41 8.84 2.74 -9.62
N HIS A 42 9.42 1.99 -10.55
CA HIS A 42 9.64 2.44 -11.93
C HIS A 42 8.66 1.84 -12.93
N GLU A 43 7.58 1.19 -12.46
CA GLU A 43 6.61 0.57 -13.34
C GLU A 43 5.81 1.65 -14.07
N LYS A 44 5.83 1.64 -15.41
CA LYS A 44 5.18 2.66 -16.23
C LYS A 44 4.19 2.08 -17.24
N ARG A 45 4.07 0.75 -17.30
CA ARG A 45 3.10 0.13 -18.21
C ARG A 45 1.68 0.42 -17.75
N ALA A 46 0.74 0.45 -18.70
CA ALA A 46 -0.68 0.55 -18.37
C ALA A 46 -1.14 -0.73 -17.69
N GLY A 47 -1.90 -0.60 -16.63
CA GLY A 47 -2.38 -1.76 -15.88
C GLY A 47 -2.90 -1.35 -14.52
N ALA A 48 -2.86 -2.30 -13.58
CA ALA A 48 -3.36 -2.07 -12.23
C ALA A 48 -2.47 -2.75 -11.19
N PHE A 49 -2.54 -2.21 -9.97
CA PHE A 49 -1.78 -2.68 -8.82
C PHE A 49 -2.76 -3.29 -7.82
N PHE A 50 -2.47 -4.51 -7.39
CA PHE A 50 -3.36 -5.32 -6.55
C PHE A 50 -2.69 -5.63 -5.22
N CYS A 51 -3.48 -5.74 -4.16
CA CYS A 51 -2.98 -6.11 -2.85
C CYS A 51 -2.35 -7.50 -2.89
N ALA A 52 -1.10 -7.61 -2.45
CA ALA A 52 -0.41 -8.89 -2.45
C ALA A 52 -1.04 -9.88 -1.46
N GLY A 53 -1.77 -9.37 -0.46
CA GLY A 53 -2.39 -10.21 0.55
C GLY A 53 -3.72 -10.81 0.14
N CYS A 54 -4.59 -10.02 -0.51
CA CYS A 54 -5.94 -10.49 -0.82
C CYS A 54 -6.36 -10.32 -2.27
N GLY A 55 -5.53 -9.70 -3.11
CA GLY A 55 -5.82 -9.53 -4.53
C GLY A 55 -6.75 -8.38 -4.86
N GLN A 56 -7.13 -7.54 -3.89
CA GLN A 56 -7.99 -6.40 -4.18
C GLN A 56 -7.28 -5.40 -5.08
N ARG A 57 -8.00 -4.86 -6.08
CA ARG A 57 -7.47 -3.81 -6.93
C ARG A 57 -7.35 -2.52 -6.12
N LEU A 58 -6.13 -1.99 -6.03
CA LEU A 58 -5.83 -0.84 -5.18
C LEU A 58 -5.65 0.45 -5.95
N PHE A 59 -4.84 0.41 -7.02
CA PHE A 59 -4.49 1.59 -7.79
C PHE A 59 -4.45 1.27 -9.27
N ALA A 60 -4.79 2.26 -10.10
CA ALA A 60 -4.63 2.16 -11.54
C ALA A 60 -3.32 2.86 -11.94
N SER A 61 -2.69 2.39 -13.01
CA SER A 61 -1.41 2.95 -13.47
C SER A 61 -1.52 4.43 -13.82
N LYS A 62 -2.68 4.89 -14.29
CA LYS A 62 -2.88 6.30 -14.64
C LYS A 62 -2.79 7.22 -13.42
N GLN A 63 -2.91 6.68 -12.22
CA GLN A 63 -2.80 7.45 -10.99
C GLN A 63 -1.39 7.46 -10.42
N LYS A 64 -0.47 6.67 -11.01
CA LYS A 64 0.91 6.61 -10.56
C LYS A 64 1.71 7.77 -11.13
N PHE A 65 2.58 8.35 -10.30
CA PHE A 65 3.47 9.43 -10.74
C PHE A 65 4.84 9.26 -10.12
N GLU A 66 5.84 9.93 -10.71
CA GLU A 66 7.22 9.90 -10.21
C GLU A 66 7.39 10.95 -9.12
N SER A 67 7.51 10.49 -7.87
CA SER A 67 7.64 11.39 -6.73
C SER A 67 9.09 11.68 -6.34
N GLY A 68 10.02 10.84 -6.81
CA GLY A 68 11.43 10.96 -6.42
C GLY A 68 11.73 10.43 -5.03
N THR A 69 10.76 9.80 -4.36
CA THR A 69 10.95 9.34 -2.98
C THR A 69 11.60 7.98 -2.88
N GLY A 70 11.58 7.17 -3.94
CA GLY A 70 12.07 5.80 -3.92
C GLY A 70 10.99 4.76 -3.63
N TRP A 71 9.74 5.19 -3.48
CA TRP A 71 8.58 4.30 -3.32
C TRP A 71 7.56 4.59 -4.39
N PRO A 72 6.79 3.56 -4.83
CA PRO A 72 5.67 3.80 -5.73
C PRO A 72 4.71 4.82 -5.14
N SER A 73 4.32 5.81 -5.96
CA SER A 73 3.47 6.91 -5.50
C SER A 73 2.27 7.06 -6.41
N PHE A 74 1.11 7.32 -5.80
CA PHE A 74 -0.16 7.44 -6.50
C PHE A 74 -0.90 8.66 -5.95
N ASN A 75 -1.71 9.31 -6.80
CA ASN A 75 -2.46 10.48 -6.36
C ASN A 75 -3.89 10.15 -5.92
N ASP A 76 -4.38 8.94 -6.22
CA ASP A 76 -5.73 8.53 -5.84
C ASP A 76 -5.86 7.02 -5.94
N PRO A 77 -6.52 6.35 -4.99
CA PRO A 77 -6.77 4.91 -5.09
C PRO A 77 -8.05 4.63 -5.88
N VAL A 78 -8.26 3.35 -6.22
CA VAL A 78 -9.57 2.87 -6.66
C VAL A 78 -10.55 3.11 -5.52
N GLY A 79 -11.76 3.58 -5.85
CA GLY A 79 -12.74 3.96 -4.83
C GLY A 79 -13.03 2.85 -3.83
N GLY A 80 -12.89 3.16 -2.53
CA GLY A 80 -13.15 2.21 -1.46
C GLY A 80 -12.07 1.15 -1.25
N ALA A 81 -10.98 1.18 -2.03
CA ALA A 81 -9.97 0.11 -1.96
C ALA A 81 -9.08 0.20 -0.73
N VAL A 82 -8.88 1.40 -0.21
CA VAL A 82 -7.99 1.60 0.94
C VAL A 82 -8.72 2.37 2.04
N GLU A 83 -8.21 2.22 3.25
CA GLU A 83 -8.65 2.98 4.42
C GLU A 83 -7.44 3.63 5.06
N THR A 84 -7.68 4.64 5.87
CA THR A 84 -6.60 5.36 6.53
C THR A 84 -6.81 5.38 8.03
N SER A 85 -5.70 5.49 8.77
CA SER A 85 -5.72 5.65 10.21
C SER A 85 -4.50 6.47 10.62
N THR A 86 -4.55 7.03 11.85
CA THR A 86 -3.44 7.80 12.37
C THR A 86 -2.34 6.87 12.86
N ASP A 87 -1.11 7.13 12.39
CA ASP A 87 0.08 6.40 12.81
C ASP A 87 0.97 7.35 13.62
N ARG A 88 1.20 7.00 14.89
CA ARG A 88 2.00 7.81 15.80
C ARG A 88 3.35 7.19 16.13
N SER A 89 3.78 6.19 15.34
CA SER A 89 5.05 5.52 15.58
C SER A 89 6.24 6.43 15.23
N HIS A 90 7.41 6.07 15.75
CA HIS A 90 8.69 6.74 15.46
C HIS A 90 8.68 8.23 15.80
N GLY A 91 7.89 8.65 16.79
CA GLY A 91 7.83 10.05 17.20
C GLY A 91 7.18 10.98 16.18
N MET A 92 6.50 10.41 15.18
CA MET A 92 5.85 11.18 14.13
C MET A 92 4.34 10.93 14.14
N VAL A 93 3.60 11.88 13.56
CA VAL A 93 2.17 11.69 13.32
C VAL A 93 1.97 11.66 11.81
N ARG A 94 1.58 10.49 11.30
CA ARG A 94 1.36 10.29 9.86
C ARG A 94 0.02 9.62 9.64
N THR A 95 -0.46 9.64 8.40
CA THR A 95 -1.68 8.94 8.02
C THR A 95 -1.30 7.63 7.33
N GLU A 96 -1.60 6.53 7.99
CA GLU A 96 -1.33 5.19 7.45
C GLU A 96 -2.40 4.81 6.43
N VAL A 97 -1.98 4.09 5.38
CA VAL A 97 -2.87 3.53 4.36
C VAL A 97 -2.85 2.02 4.46
N HIS A 98 -4.01 1.40 4.52
CA HIS A 98 -4.12 -0.06 4.56
C HIS A 98 -5.25 -0.54 3.66
N CYS A 99 -5.16 -1.81 3.23
CA CYS A 99 -6.16 -2.42 2.37
C CYS A 99 -7.50 -2.52 3.09
N SER A 100 -8.57 -2.03 2.46
CA SER A 100 -9.88 -2.06 3.09
C SER A 100 -10.45 -3.47 3.19
N ARG A 101 -9.93 -4.42 2.40
CA ARG A 101 -10.47 -5.77 2.34
C ARG A 101 -9.79 -6.73 3.32
N CYS A 102 -8.48 -6.63 3.52
CA CYS A 102 -7.75 -7.54 4.42
C CYS A 102 -7.01 -6.83 5.54
N GLY A 103 -7.00 -5.49 5.54
CA GLY A 103 -6.36 -4.72 6.60
C GLY A 103 -4.85 -4.68 6.55
N SER A 104 -4.22 -5.20 5.49
CA SER A 104 -2.76 -5.19 5.40
C SER A 104 -2.23 -3.77 5.26
N HIS A 105 -1.15 -3.47 5.98
CA HIS A 105 -0.46 -2.19 5.88
C HIS A 105 0.12 -2.03 4.48
N LEU A 106 -0.11 -0.89 3.85
CA LEU A 106 0.38 -0.61 2.50
C LEU A 106 1.42 0.50 2.50
N GLY A 107 1.20 1.54 3.27
CA GLY A 107 2.09 2.69 3.30
C GLY A 107 1.47 3.86 4.04
N HIS A 108 1.73 5.06 3.54
CA HIS A 108 1.23 6.30 4.14
C HIS A 108 0.78 7.26 3.05
N VAL A 109 -0.08 8.22 3.41
CA VAL A 109 -0.52 9.26 2.49
C VAL A 109 -0.13 10.62 3.04
N PHE A 110 0.33 11.50 2.15
CA PHE A 110 0.79 12.85 2.48
C PHE A 110 0.06 13.87 1.62
N GLU A 111 0.03 15.13 2.06
CA GLU A 111 -0.71 16.20 1.39
C GLU A 111 0.18 17.01 0.44
N ASP A 112 1.21 16.41 -0.10
CA ASP A 112 2.17 17.05 -0.99
C ASP A 112 2.17 16.44 -2.40
N GLY A 113 1.02 15.97 -2.85
CA GLY A 113 0.87 15.36 -4.16
C GLY A 113 0.41 16.32 -5.25
N PRO A 114 0.30 15.81 -6.48
CA PRO A 114 -0.14 16.64 -7.61
C PRO A 114 -1.65 16.87 -7.59
N PRO A 115 -2.13 17.91 -8.31
CA PRO A 115 -3.57 18.08 -8.47
C PRO A 115 -4.15 16.91 -9.27
N PRO A 116 -5.44 16.62 -9.15
CA PRO A 116 -6.47 17.37 -8.44
C PRO A 116 -6.57 17.06 -6.95
N THR A 117 -6.06 15.91 -6.48
CA THR A 117 -6.24 15.52 -5.08
C THR A 117 -5.25 16.20 -4.15
N HIS A 118 -4.08 16.57 -4.64
CA HIS A 118 -2.95 17.05 -3.85
C HIS A 118 -2.47 16.04 -2.82
N LEU A 119 -2.77 14.76 -3.04
CA LEU A 119 -2.37 13.66 -2.15
C LEU A 119 -1.28 12.83 -2.81
N ARG A 120 -0.38 12.32 -1.98
CA ARG A 120 0.66 11.39 -2.40
C ARG A 120 0.55 10.15 -1.55
N TYR A 121 0.00 9.08 -2.14
CA TYR A 121 -0.05 7.77 -1.52
C TYR A 121 1.28 7.09 -1.77
N CYS A 122 2.11 7.03 -0.74
CA CYS A 122 3.45 6.45 -0.80
C CYS A 122 3.35 4.99 -0.33
N ILE A 123 3.44 4.06 -1.25
CA ILE A 123 3.07 2.66 -1.01
C ILE A 123 4.30 1.76 -1.15
N ASN A 124 4.41 0.77 -0.26
CA ASN A 124 5.47 -0.24 -0.35
C ASN A 124 5.20 -1.12 -1.56
N GLY A 125 6.14 -1.17 -2.50
CA GLY A 125 5.95 -1.93 -3.73
C GLY A 125 5.76 -3.42 -3.49
N VAL A 126 6.43 -3.99 -2.49
CA VAL A 126 6.29 -5.42 -2.19
C VAL A 126 4.91 -5.77 -1.65
N ALA A 127 4.11 -4.78 -1.22
CA ALA A 127 2.73 -5.00 -0.78
C ALA A 127 1.76 -5.15 -1.95
N MET A 128 2.24 -4.99 -3.18
CA MET A 128 1.39 -5.00 -4.36
C MET A 128 1.92 -5.95 -5.43
N ASN A 129 1.00 -6.44 -6.26
CA ASN A 129 1.32 -7.13 -7.50
C ASN A 129 0.81 -6.28 -8.66
N PHE A 130 1.62 -6.12 -9.70
CA PHE A 130 1.22 -5.37 -10.88
C PHE A 130 0.76 -6.34 -11.97
N LYS A 131 -0.35 -6.01 -12.64
CA LYS A 131 -0.83 -6.74 -13.81
C LYS A 131 -1.02 -5.76 -14.95
N PRO A 132 -0.29 -5.92 -16.08
CA PRO A 132 -0.48 -5.05 -17.23
C PRO A 132 -1.81 -5.34 -17.91
N ASP A 133 -2.33 -4.32 -18.56
CA ASP A 133 -3.55 -4.45 -19.37
C ASP A 133 -3.33 -5.37 -20.57
#